data_2eb774592ab24702395523bcbbf61992
#
_entry.id   2eb774592ab24702395523bcbbf61992
#
_cell.length_a   1.000
_cell.length_b   1.000
_cell.length_c   1.000
_cell.angle_alpha   90.00
_cell.angle_beta   90.00
_cell.angle_gamma   90.00
#
_symmetry.space_group_name_H-M   'P 1'
#
loop_
_entity.id
_entity.type
_entity.pdbx_description
1 polymer ?
#
loop_
_entity_poly.entity_id
_entity_poly.type
_entity_poly.pdbx_seq_one_letter_code
_entity_poly.pdbx_strand_id
1 'polypeptide(L)'
;MTILVTGVTGKTGRRVVESLVTRGVGVRGLVRDLERGKMATLGMAVELALGDFDDPETIAEAARGCDGMYLVVADGKNQVRQEVDAARVAVEAGVDHIVKLSSSDADQRRSYWAVAHSDIEQALVKMEVGYSAVRPNYFMDGFLDL
;
A
#
# COMPACT_ATOMS: atom_id res chain seq x y z
N MET A 1 14.44 -8.82 6.46
CA MET A 1 13.08 -8.26 6.43
C MET A 1 12.89 -7.52 5.12
N THR A 2 11.86 -7.89 4.37
CA THR A 2 11.48 -7.26 3.09
C THR A 2 10.03 -6.80 3.15
N ILE A 3 9.76 -5.58 2.71
CA ILE A 3 8.43 -4.98 2.71
C ILE A 3 7.95 -4.80 1.27
N LEU A 4 6.76 -5.34 0.98
CA LEU A 4 6.04 -5.04 -0.26
C LEU A 4 5.43 -3.64 -0.15
N VAL A 5 5.79 -2.75 -1.05
CA VAL A 5 5.26 -1.38 -1.07
C VAL A 5 4.39 -1.21 -2.31
N THR A 6 3.12 -0.91 -2.13
CA THR A 6 2.21 -0.52 -3.22
C THR A 6 2.23 0.99 -3.41
N GLY A 7 1.79 1.47 -4.56
CA GLY A 7 1.74 2.90 -4.86
C GLY A 7 3.10 3.60 -4.94
N VAL A 8 4.18 2.88 -5.29
CA VAL A 8 5.56 3.43 -5.34
C VAL A 8 5.74 4.62 -6.28
N THR A 9 4.89 4.76 -7.29
CA THR A 9 4.91 5.92 -8.21
C THR A 9 4.13 7.12 -7.67
N GLY A 10 3.43 6.95 -6.54
CA GLY A 10 2.65 8.00 -5.90
C GLY A 10 3.44 8.76 -4.83
N LYS A 11 2.86 9.86 -4.35
CA LYS A 11 3.50 10.76 -3.36
C LYS A 11 3.90 10.03 -2.07
N THR A 12 3.00 9.26 -1.48
CA THR A 12 3.24 8.58 -0.20
C THR A 12 4.09 7.33 -0.36
N GLY A 13 3.77 6.47 -1.32
CA GLY A 13 4.50 5.22 -1.54
C GLY A 13 5.97 5.46 -1.84
N ARG A 14 6.29 6.47 -2.67
CA ARG A 14 7.69 6.84 -2.94
C ARG A 14 8.43 7.25 -1.66
N ARG A 15 7.83 8.07 -0.80
CA ARG A 15 8.46 8.50 0.47
C ARG A 15 8.62 7.34 1.45
N VAL A 16 7.70 6.38 1.44
CA VAL A 16 7.83 5.14 2.22
C VAL A 16 9.03 4.34 1.72
N VAL A 17 9.18 4.16 0.42
CA VAL A 17 10.35 3.50 -0.19
C VAL A 17 11.64 4.18 0.23
N GLU A 18 11.75 5.50 0.04
CA GLU A 18 12.93 6.30 0.44
C GLU A 18 13.29 6.08 1.92
N SER A 19 12.28 6.11 2.79
CA SER A 19 12.47 5.92 4.24
C SER A 19 12.94 4.52 4.60
N LEU A 20 12.36 3.49 3.98
CA LEU A 20 12.73 2.10 4.23
C LEU A 20 14.15 1.79 3.74
N VAL A 21 14.48 2.21 2.52
CA VAL A 21 15.82 2.03 1.93
C VAL A 21 16.89 2.73 2.78
N THR A 22 16.63 3.96 3.23
CA THR A 22 17.56 4.71 4.10
C THR A 22 17.82 3.99 5.42
N ARG A 23 16.85 3.21 5.91
CA ARG A 23 16.96 2.39 7.13
C ARG A 23 17.54 0.99 6.89
N GLY A 24 17.95 0.68 5.67
CA GLY A 24 18.49 -0.64 5.32
C GLY A 24 17.45 -1.76 5.30
N VAL A 25 16.17 -1.43 5.16
CA VAL A 25 15.09 -2.40 5.03
C VAL A 25 14.95 -2.80 3.56
N GLY A 26 14.84 -4.09 3.26
CA GLY A 26 14.58 -4.58 1.92
C GLY A 26 13.22 -4.10 1.41
N VAL A 27 13.17 -3.61 0.18
CA VAL A 27 11.94 -3.10 -0.41
C VAL A 27 11.65 -3.80 -1.73
N ARG A 28 10.44 -4.32 -1.86
CA ARG A 28 9.87 -4.74 -3.14
C ARG A 28 8.74 -3.80 -3.51
N GLY A 29 8.89 -3.08 -4.62
CA GLY A 29 7.92 -2.10 -5.09
C GLY A 29 6.96 -2.72 -6.12
N LEU A 30 5.65 -2.72 -5.83
CA LEU A 30 4.63 -3.16 -6.78
C LEU A 30 4.35 -2.07 -7.80
N VAL A 31 4.46 -2.41 -9.08
CA VAL A 31 4.22 -1.49 -10.20
C VAL A 31 3.43 -2.16 -11.32
N ARG A 32 2.63 -1.39 -12.03
CA ARG A 32 1.95 -1.84 -13.26
C ARG A 32 2.83 -1.69 -14.51
N ASP A 33 3.86 -0.86 -14.40
CA ASP A 33 4.78 -0.51 -15.48
C ASP A 33 6.19 -0.40 -14.90
N LEU A 34 7.11 -1.27 -15.36
CA LEU A 34 8.47 -1.33 -14.86
C LEU A 34 9.27 -0.06 -15.18
N GLU A 35 9.07 0.54 -16.35
CA GLU A 35 9.84 1.72 -16.73
C GLU A 35 9.44 2.94 -15.86
N ARG A 36 8.15 3.13 -15.62
CA ARG A 36 7.67 4.14 -14.67
C ARG A 36 8.16 3.86 -13.25
N GLY A 37 8.16 2.59 -12.84
CA GLY A 37 8.70 2.17 -11.55
C GLY A 37 10.18 2.50 -11.41
N LYS A 38 11.01 2.16 -12.38
CA LYS A 38 12.45 2.48 -12.41
C LYS A 38 12.70 3.98 -12.31
N MET A 39 11.92 4.79 -13.03
CA MET A 39 12.04 6.25 -12.95
C MET A 39 11.66 6.78 -11.57
N ALA A 40 10.59 6.27 -10.97
CA ALA A 40 10.13 6.69 -9.65
C ALA A 40 11.10 6.32 -8.52
N THR A 41 11.84 5.23 -8.67
CA THR A 41 12.80 4.70 -7.67
C THR A 41 14.26 4.87 -8.11
N LEU A 42 14.52 5.77 -9.04
CA LEU A 42 15.88 6.00 -9.56
C LEU A 42 16.87 6.31 -8.44
N GLY A 43 17.96 5.54 -8.40
CA GLY A 43 19.01 5.66 -7.37
C GLY A 43 18.67 4.99 -6.04
N MET A 44 17.55 4.29 -5.91
CA MET A 44 17.16 3.55 -4.70
C MET A 44 17.42 2.05 -4.89
N ALA A 45 17.79 1.36 -3.81
CA ALA A 45 17.93 -0.10 -3.79
C ALA A 45 16.54 -0.76 -3.60
N VAL A 46 15.78 -0.87 -4.69
CA VAL A 46 14.42 -1.41 -4.71
C VAL A 46 14.31 -2.52 -5.74
N GLU A 47 13.79 -3.67 -5.33
CA GLU A 47 13.32 -4.71 -6.24
C GLU A 47 11.95 -4.30 -6.79
N LEU A 48 11.75 -4.29 -8.11
CA LEU A 48 10.45 -4.01 -8.70
C LEU A 48 9.75 -5.30 -9.10
N ALA A 49 8.48 -5.41 -8.73
CA ALA A 49 7.60 -6.51 -9.12
C ALA A 49 6.39 -5.96 -9.90
N LEU A 50 6.09 -6.61 -11.03
CA LEU A 50 4.85 -6.32 -11.77
C LEU A 50 3.64 -6.84 -11.00
N GLY A 51 2.58 -6.02 -10.96
CA GLY A 51 1.31 -6.45 -10.41
C GLY A 51 0.22 -5.41 -10.62
N ASP A 52 -1.01 -5.91 -10.62
CA ASP A 52 -2.21 -5.11 -10.80
C ASP A 52 -3.25 -5.45 -9.73
N PHE A 53 -3.87 -4.44 -9.15
CA PHE A 53 -4.95 -4.62 -8.17
C PHE A 53 -6.22 -5.26 -8.76
N ASP A 54 -6.36 -5.27 -10.08
CA ASP A 54 -7.44 -5.97 -10.77
C ASP A 54 -7.08 -7.45 -11.08
N ASP A 55 -5.83 -7.85 -10.82
CA ASP A 55 -5.34 -9.23 -10.91
C ASP A 55 -4.61 -9.62 -9.61
N PRO A 56 -5.34 -10.09 -8.57
CA PRO A 56 -4.76 -10.42 -7.27
C PRO A 56 -3.64 -11.48 -7.30
N GLU A 57 -3.63 -12.38 -8.27
CA GLU A 57 -2.58 -13.40 -8.42
C GLU A 57 -1.19 -12.75 -8.57
N THR A 58 -1.11 -11.64 -9.32
CA THR A 58 0.14 -10.91 -9.51
C THR A 58 0.63 -10.28 -8.19
N ILE A 59 -0.29 -9.88 -7.32
CA ILE A 59 0.03 -9.37 -5.99
C ILE A 59 0.49 -10.50 -5.07
N ALA A 60 -0.15 -11.66 -5.14
CA ALA A 60 0.28 -12.84 -4.38
C ALA A 60 1.73 -13.23 -4.75
N GLU A 61 2.09 -13.22 -6.03
CA GLU A 61 3.45 -13.49 -6.48
C GLU A 61 4.44 -12.43 -5.95
N ALA A 62 4.08 -11.17 -6.03
CA ALA A 62 4.92 -10.07 -5.53
C ALA A 62 5.09 -10.12 -3.99
N ALA A 63 4.11 -10.64 -3.26
CA ALA A 63 4.13 -10.74 -1.80
C ALA A 63 4.98 -11.90 -1.28
N ARG A 64 5.28 -12.92 -2.09
CA ARG A 64 6.05 -14.10 -1.64
C ARG A 64 7.42 -13.70 -1.08
N GLY A 65 7.68 -14.12 0.15
CA GLY A 65 8.93 -13.81 0.85
C GLY A 65 9.02 -12.37 1.39
N CYS A 66 7.94 -11.63 1.35
CA CYS A 66 7.83 -10.35 2.07
C CYS A 66 7.27 -10.60 3.47
N ASP A 67 7.83 -9.90 4.46
CA ASP A 67 7.41 -9.99 5.86
C ASP A 67 6.23 -9.05 6.15
N GLY A 68 6.16 -7.92 5.45
CA GLY A 68 5.11 -6.93 5.62
C GLY A 68 4.70 -6.26 4.32
N MET A 69 3.58 -5.52 4.37
CA MET A 69 3.05 -4.80 3.22
C MET A 69 2.64 -3.38 3.59
N TYR A 70 3.06 -2.40 2.80
CA TYR A 70 2.45 -1.07 2.80
C TYR A 70 1.38 -1.02 1.73
N LEU A 71 0.12 -0.78 2.15
CA LEU A 71 -1.06 -0.90 1.32
C LEU A 71 -1.69 0.47 1.04
N VAL A 72 -1.71 0.85 -0.21
CA VAL A 72 -2.43 2.01 -0.74
C VAL A 72 -2.79 1.78 -2.21
N VAL A 73 -4.00 2.15 -2.59
CA VAL A 73 -4.44 2.25 -3.98
C VAL A 73 -5.05 3.64 -4.21
N ALA A 74 -5.14 4.05 -5.45
CA ALA A 74 -5.83 5.31 -5.78
C ALA A 74 -7.32 5.22 -5.41
N ASP A 75 -7.85 6.32 -4.88
CA ASP A 75 -9.26 6.44 -4.55
C ASP A 75 -10.14 6.14 -5.77
N GLY A 76 -11.22 5.42 -5.57
CA GLY A 76 -12.14 5.06 -6.63
C GLY A 76 -13.18 4.01 -6.22
N LYS A 77 -14.13 3.77 -7.11
CA LYS A 77 -15.25 2.84 -6.88
C LYS A 77 -14.82 1.39 -6.57
N ASN A 78 -13.64 0.99 -6.99
CA ASN A 78 -13.10 -0.36 -6.80
C ASN A 78 -12.15 -0.45 -5.61
N GLN A 79 -11.85 0.65 -4.92
CA GLN A 79 -10.81 0.72 -3.88
C GLN A 79 -10.98 -0.35 -2.81
N VAL A 80 -12.19 -0.51 -2.26
CA VAL A 80 -12.46 -1.49 -1.20
C VAL A 80 -12.11 -2.90 -1.68
N ARG A 81 -12.64 -3.30 -2.83
CA ARG A 81 -12.37 -4.62 -3.41
C ARG A 81 -10.86 -4.82 -3.65
N GLN A 82 -10.24 -3.86 -4.32
CA GLN A 82 -8.83 -3.93 -4.69
C GLN A 82 -7.92 -4.06 -3.47
N GLU A 83 -8.11 -3.24 -2.44
CA GLU A 83 -7.27 -3.31 -1.24
C GLU A 83 -7.57 -4.55 -0.39
N VAL A 84 -8.83 -4.98 -0.28
CA VAL A 84 -9.20 -6.19 0.47
C VAL A 84 -8.67 -7.44 -0.21
N ASP A 85 -8.82 -7.57 -1.54
CA ASP A 85 -8.28 -8.70 -2.29
C ASP A 85 -6.75 -8.74 -2.22
N ALA A 86 -6.08 -7.59 -2.38
CA ALA A 86 -4.63 -7.47 -2.25
C ALA A 86 -4.13 -7.91 -0.87
N ALA A 87 -4.78 -7.43 0.19
CA ALA A 87 -4.44 -7.81 1.56
C ALA A 87 -4.60 -9.32 1.78
N ARG A 88 -5.73 -9.88 1.33
CA ARG A 88 -6.02 -11.31 1.47
C ARG A 88 -4.94 -12.17 0.82
N VAL A 89 -4.62 -11.92 -0.44
CA VAL A 89 -3.62 -12.74 -1.15
C VAL A 89 -2.20 -12.53 -0.61
N ALA A 90 -1.90 -11.33 -0.08
CA ALA A 90 -0.61 -11.07 0.56
C ALA A 90 -0.47 -11.86 1.88
N VAL A 91 -1.53 -11.93 2.69
CA VAL A 91 -1.56 -12.74 3.92
C VAL A 91 -1.42 -14.22 3.59
N GLU A 92 -2.15 -14.72 2.58
CA GLU A 92 -2.02 -16.10 2.09
C GLU A 92 -0.60 -16.42 1.57
N ALA A 93 0.11 -15.41 1.05
CA ALA A 93 1.51 -15.53 0.60
C ALA A 93 2.54 -15.44 1.73
N GLY A 94 2.13 -15.14 2.97
CA GLY A 94 2.98 -15.14 4.15
C GLY A 94 3.29 -13.77 4.75
N VAL A 95 2.64 -12.69 4.28
CA VAL A 95 2.74 -11.37 4.93
C VAL A 95 2.05 -11.42 6.29
N ASP A 96 2.76 -11.03 7.34
CA ASP A 96 2.29 -11.09 8.73
C ASP A 96 1.84 -9.73 9.30
N HIS A 97 2.19 -8.63 8.62
CA HIS A 97 1.76 -7.28 9.03
C HIS A 97 1.48 -6.37 7.84
N ILE A 98 0.35 -5.66 7.90
CA ILE A 98 -0.07 -4.70 6.87
C ILE A 98 -0.14 -3.28 7.46
N VAL A 99 0.57 -2.34 6.85
CA VAL A 99 0.41 -0.91 7.14
C VAL A 99 -0.49 -0.30 6.07
N LYS A 100 -1.71 0.04 6.45
CA LYS A 100 -2.73 0.62 5.58
C LYS A 100 -2.68 2.15 5.63
N LEU A 101 -2.55 2.81 4.47
CA LEU A 101 -2.84 4.24 4.37
C LEU A 101 -4.36 4.44 4.36
N SER A 102 -4.89 5.01 5.44
CA SER A 102 -6.30 5.22 5.69
C SER A 102 -6.66 6.72 5.66
N SER A 103 -7.73 7.12 6.33
CA SER A 103 -8.19 8.50 6.45
C SER A 103 -8.52 8.84 7.91
N SER A 104 -8.31 10.08 8.31
CA SER A 104 -8.55 10.54 9.68
C SER A 104 -10.01 10.41 10.15
N ASP A 105 -10.95 10.40 9.22
CA ASP A 105 -12.39 10.32 9.46
C ASP A 105 -12.97 8.91 9.19
N ALA A 106 -12.12 7.89 9.00
CA ALA A 106 -12.55 6.53 8.69
C ALA A 106 -13.57 5.96 9.69
N ASP A 107 -13.39 6.23 10.99
CA ASP A 107 -14.30 5.80 12.05
C ASP A 107 -15.63 6.56 12.06
N GLN A 108 -15.66 7.78 11.54
CA GLN A 108 -16.85 8.63 11.50
C GLN A 108 -17.78 8.30 10.35
N ARG A 109 -17.28 7.67 9.28
CA ARG A 109 -18.03 7.25 8.08
C ARG A 109 -18.88 8.37 7.45
N ARG A 110 -18.42 9.63 7.54
CA ARG A 110 -19.19 10.81 7.09
C ARG A 110 -19.01 11.15 5.62
N SER A 111 -18.00 10.59 4.98
CA SER A 111 -17.73 10.80 3.56
C SER A 111 -17.64 9.46 2.83
N TYR A 112 -17.74 9.50 1.51
CA TYR A 112 -17.52 8.31 0.68
C TYR A 112 -16.14 7.68 0.96
N TRP A 113 -15.12 8.51 1.09
CA TRP A 113 -13.76 8.09 1.39
C TRP A 113 -13.65 7.44 2.77
N ALA A 114 -14.24 8.07 3.78
CA ALA A 114 -14.27 7.55 5.14
C ALA A 114 -14.94 6.17 5.21
N VAL A 115 -16.04 5.98 4.48
CA VAL A 115 -16.73 4.69 4.41
C VAL A 115 -15.81 3.63 3.79
N ALA A 116 -15.19 3.92 2.64
CA ALA A 116 -14.30 2.98 1.97
C ALA A 116 -13.12 2.57 2.86
N HIS A 117 -12.44 3.54 3.49
CA HIS A 117 -11.35 3.24 4.41
C HIS A 117 -11.79 2.45 5.65
N SER A 118 -12.95 2.78 6.22
CA SER A 118 -13.54 2.03 7.32
C SER A 118 -13.80 0.56 6.95
N ASP A 119 -14.39 0.32 5.78
CA ASP A 119 -14.71 -1.03 5.31
C ASP A 119 -13.44 -1.86 5.09
N ILE A 120 -12.37 -1.24 4.55
CA ILE A 120 -11.07 -1.90 4.38
C ILE A 120 -10.47 -2.24 5.75
N GLU A 121 -10.43 -1.31 6.70
CA GLU A 121 -9.92 -1.58 8.04
C GLU A 121 -10.67 -2.71 8.73
N GLN A 122 -12.01 -2.74 8.63
CA GLN A 122 -12.82 -3.84 9.18
C GLN A 122 -12.50 -5.19 8.53
N ALA A 123 -12.20 -5.20 7.22
CA ALA A 123 -11.79 -6.41 6.53
C ALA A 123 -10.42 -6.90 7.04
N LEU A 124 -9.46 -6.00 7.26
CA LEU A 124 -8.15 -6.36 7.82
C LEU A 124 -8.27 -6.97 9.22
N VAL A 125 -9.14 -6.41 10.08
CA VAL A 125 -9.42 -7.00 11.40
C VAL A 125 -9.90 -8.45 11.29
N LYS A 126 -10.77 -8.74 10.32
CA LYS A 126 -11.31 -10.10 10.12
C LYS A 126 -10.30 -11.09 9.53
N MET A 127 -9.22 -10.62 8.94
CA MET A 127 -8.16 -11.49 8.40
C MET A 127 -7.22 -12.04 9.48
N GLU A 128 -7.35 -11.58 10.73
CA GLU A 128 -6.48 -11.98 11.85
C GLU A 128 -4.99 -11.75 11.58
N VAL A 129 -4.67 -10.78 10.71
CA VAL A 129 -3.31 -10.32 10.40
C VAL A 129 -2.95 -9.13 11.28
N GLY A 130 -1.66 -8.97 11.62
CA GLY A 130 -1.18 -7.74 12.23
C GLY A 130 -1.43 -6.55 11.29
N TYR A 131 -2.07 -5.47 11.77
CA TYR A 131 -2.20 -4.29 10.94
C TYR A 131 -2.06 -2.98 11.71
N SER A 132 -1.66 -1.94 10.99
CA SER A 132 -1.62 -0.56 11.47
C SER A 132 -2.28 0.35 10.45
N ALA A 133 -3.27 1.12 10.89
CA ALA A 133 -3.89 2.14 10.05
C ALA A 133 -3.20 3.49 10.29
N VAL A 134 -2.59 4.04 9.25
CA VAL A 134 -2.09 5.42 9.24
C VAL A 134 -3.23 6.29 8.71
N ARG A 135 -3.76 7.15 9.56
CA ARG A 135 -4.93 7.99 9.27
C ARG A 135 -4.52 9.47 9.15
N PRO A 136 -3.99 9.90 7.99
CA PRO A 136 -3.65 11.30 7.77
C PRO A 136 -4.92 12.15 7.71
N ASN A 137 -4.79 13.43 8.07
CA ASN A 137 -5.84 14.43 7.86
C ASN A 137 -5.67 15.06 6.47
N TYR A 138 -4.77 16.05 6.35
CA TYR A 138 -4.42 16.64 5.06
C TYR A 138 -2.93 16.46 4.79
N PHE A 139 -2.59 16.24 3.53
CA PHE A 139 -1.20 16.27 3.10
C PHE A 139 -0.73 17.73 3.03
N MET A 140 0.30 18.06 3.82
CA MET A 140 0.84 19.42 3.89
C MET A 140 1.34 19.93 2.53
N ASP A 141 1.80 19.02 1.66
CA ASP A 141 2.23 19.34 0.30
C ASP A 141 1.13 20.03 -0.52
N GLY A 142 -0.15 19.73 -0.25
CA GLY A 142 -1.28 20.39 -0.90
C GLY A 142 -1.42 21.87 -0.59
N PHE A 143 -0.76 22.36 0.47
CA PHE A 143 -0.73 23.78 0.80
C PHE A 143 0.46 24.53 0.21
N LEU A 144 1.47 23.79 -0.30
CA LEU A 144 2.67 24.39 -0.91
C LEU A 144 2.50 24.65 -2.40
N ASP A 145 1.50 24.04 -3.03
CA ASP A 145 1.16 24.20 -4.44
C ASP A 145 0.12 25.34 -4.67
N LEU A 146 -0.17 26.13 -3.62
CA LEU A 146 -1.00 27.33 -3.66
C LEU A 146 -0.12 28.56 -3.80
#